data_791f37663d32db2b20c5a1f7d18b326b
#
_entry.id   791f37663d32db2b20c5a1f7d18b326b
#
_cell.length_a   1.000
_cell.length_b   1.000
_cell.length_c   1.000
_cell.angle_alpha   90.00
_cell.angle_beta   90.00
_cell.angle_gamma   90.00
#
_symmetry.space_group_name_H-M   'P 1'
#
loop_
_entity.id
_entity.type
_entity.pdbx_description
1 polymer ?
#
loop_
_entity_poly.entity_id
_entity_poly.type
_entity_poly.pdbx_seq_one_letter_code
_entity_poly.pdbx_strand_id
1 'polypeptide(L)'
;MLYEIHMLKNYPPTNLNRDDTGSPKTCLFGGVNRGRISSQCLKRSWRTSDIFRQAVGEENLGIRTRMLPSLVVEKLLEMGVSPAYADMVLPKI
;
A
#
# COMPACT_ATOMS: atom_id res chain seq x y z
N MET A 1 15.09 -11.22 -14.80
CA MET A 1 14.38 -10.65 -15.97
C MET A 1 13.75 -9.33 -15.53
N LEU A 2 13.97 -8.24 -16.27
CA LEU A 2 13.37 -6.92 -16.01
C LEU A 2 12.22 -6.69 -16.99
N TYR A 3 11.05 -6.28 -16.48
CA TYR A 3 9.93 -5.87 -17.31
C TYR A 3 9.66 -4.39 -17.08
N GLU A 4 9.65 -3.61 -18.15
CA GLU A 4 9.26 -2.20 -18.14
C GLU A 4 7.96 -2.04 -18.93
N ILE A 5 6.97 -1.40 -18.30
CA ILE A 5 5.67 -1.16 -18.91
C ILE A 5 5.47 0.34 -19.02
N HIS A 6 5.40 0.85 -20.24
CA HIS A 6 5.15 2.25 -20.53
C HIS A 6 3.74 2.42 -21.10
N MET A 7 2.92 3.21 -20.43
CA MET A 7 1.55 3.50 -20.86
C MET A 7 1.32 5.00 -20.94
N LEU A 8 0.84 5.46 -22.07
CA LEU A 8 0.41 6.85 -22.28
C LEU A 8 -1.09 6.87 -22.49
N LYS A 9 -1.81 7.63 -21.69
CA LYS A 9 -3.25 7.79 -21.80
C LYS A 9 -3.68 9.20 -21.42
N ASN A 10 -4.50 9.81 -22.25
CA ASN A 10 -5.17 11.05 -21.93
C ASN A 10 -6.47 10.77 -21.16
N TYR A 11 -6.68 11.51 -20.10
CA TYR A 11 -7.92 11.48 -19.31
C TYR A 11 -8.62 12.84 -19.40
N PRO A 12 -9.95 12.87 -19.42
CA PRO A 12 -10.67 14.11 -19.14
C PRO A 12 -10.32 14.58 -17.72
N PRO A 13 -10.61 15.84 -17.37
CA PRO A 13 -10.40 16.33 -16.00
C PRO A 13 -11.04 15.38 -14.98
N THR A 14 -10.21 14.70 -14.21
CA THR A 14 -10.65 13.69 -13.24
C THR A 14 -9.76 13.73 -12.00
N ASN A 15 -10.35 13.40 -10.85
CA ASN A 15 -9.64 13.32 -9.58
C ASN A 15 -9.34 11.86 -9.22
N LEU A 16 -8.47 11.22 -10.01
CA LEU A 16 -8.14 9.81 -9.87
C LEU A 16 -7.30 9.51 -8.61
N ASN A 17 -6.51 10.47 -8.14
CA ASN A 17 -5.69 10.31 -6.95
C ASN A 17 -5.64 11.65 -6.20
N ARG A 18 -6.07 11.63 -4.95
CA ARG A 18 -6.14 12.81 -4.08
C ARG A 18 -4.94 12.86 -3.13
N ASP A 19 -4.59 14.06 -2.71
CA ASP A 19 -3.72 14.32 -1.57
C ASP A 19 -4.51 14.24 -0.24
N ASP A 20 -3.85 14.58 0.87
CA ASP A 20 -4.45 14.52 2.20
C ASP A 20 -5.49 15.63 2.42
N THR A 21 -5.52 16.66 1.57
CA THR A 21 -6.53 17.72 1.59
C THR A 21 -7.73 17.43 0.70
N GLY A 22 -7.70 16.31 -0.02
CA GLY A 22 -8.75 15.91 -0.98
C GLY A 22 -8.58 16.51 -2.37
N SER A 23 -7.51 17.27 -2.61
CA SER A 23 -7.20 17.87 -3.90
C SER A 23 -6.53 16.87 -4.84
N PRO A 24 -6.69 17.01 -6.18
CA PRO A 24 -5.99 16.14 -7.12
C PRO A 24 -4.47 16.23 -6.95
N LYS A 25 -3.81 15.08 -6.87
CA LYS A 25 -2.34 15.06 -6.89
C LYS A 25 -1.82 15.51 -8.23
N THR A 26 -0.84 16.41 -8.21
CA THR A 26 -0.20 16.94 -9.40
C THR A 26 1.32 16.81 -9.33
N CYS A 27 1.98 16.93 -10.47
CA CYS A 27 3.41 17.06 -10.57
C CYS A 27 3.78 17.89 -11.81
N LEU A 28 4.91 18.56 -11.74
CA LEU A 28 5.49 19.23 -12.89
C LEU A 28 6.21 18.19 -13.76
N PHE A 29 5.76 18.01 -14.98
CA PHE A 29 6.37 17.09 -15.93
C PHE A 29 6.35 17.69 -17.34
N GLY A 30 7.53 17.76 -17.98
CA GLY A 30 7.68 18.39 -19.27
C GLY A 30 7.38 19.90 -19.27
N GLY A 31 7.66 20.62 -18.18
CA GLY A 31 7.37 22.05 -18.04
C GLY A 31 5.91 22.40 -17.78
N VAL A 32 5.02 21.43 -17.64
CA VAL A 32 3.58 21.63 -17.44
C VAL A 32 3.13 20.88 -16.18
N ASN A 33 2.22 21.50 -15.43
CA ASN A 33 1.60 20.85 -14.28
C ASN A 33 0.57 19.81 -14.76
N ARG A 34 0.73 18.55 -14.34
CA ARG A 34 -0.08 17.42 -14.79
C ARG A 34 -0.69 16.69 -13.62
N GLY A 35 -1.83 16.05 -13.83
CA GLY A 35 -2.40 15.10 -12.88
C GLY A 35 -1.43 13.94 -12.64
N ARG A 36 -1.31 13.52 -11.38
CA ARG A 36 -0.41 12.43 -10.98
C ARG A 36 -1.17 11.31 -10.29
N ILE A 37 -0.90 10.08 -10.71
CA ILE A 37 -1.30 8.88 -9.97
C ILE A 37 -0.06 8.35 -9.26
N SER A 38 -0.11 8.25 -7.92
CA SER A 38 1.01 7.76 -7.14
C SER A 38 1.20 6.25 -7.31
N SER A 39 2.43 5.78 -7.13
CA SER A 39 2.74 4.34 -7.16
C SER A 39 1.95 3.55 -6.10
N GLN A 40 1.67 4.17 -4.94
CA GLN A 40 0.85 3.55 -3.90
C GLN A 40 -0.59 3.34 -4.38
N CYS A 41 -1.17 4.30 -5.08
CA CYS A 41 -2.51 4.21 -5.65
C CYS A 41 -2.57 3.08 -6.69
N LEU A 42 -1.65 3.03 -7.63
CA LEU A 42 -1.55 1.98 -8.64
C LEU A 42 -1.37 0.59 -8.00
N LYS A 43 -0.40 0.45 -7.11
CA LYS A 43 -0.12 -0.82 -6.44
C LYS A 43 -1.29 -1.31 -5.59
N ARG A 44 -2.04 -0.39 -4.97
CA ARG A 44 -3.27 -0.76 -4.27
C ARG A 44 -4.31 -1.31 -5.23
N SER A 45 -4.58 -0.58 -6.34
CA SER A 45 -5.56 -1.00 -7.34
C SER A 45 -5.24 -2.37 -7.92
N TRP A 46 -3.96 -2.65 -8.19
CA TRP A 46 -3.53 -3.97 -8.67
C TRP A 46 -3.78 -5.06 -7.64
N ARG A 47 -3.31 -4.86 -6.40
CA ARG A 47 -3.48 -5.87 -5.33
C ARG A 47 -4.92 -6.20 -5.00
N THR A 48 -5.82 -5.24 -5.18
CA THR A 48 -7.24 -5.41 -4.87
C THR A 48 -8.07 -5.85 -6.09
N SER A 49 -7.44 -5.97 -7.27
CA SER A 49 -8.14 -6.44 -8.46
C SER A 49 -8.35 -7.95 -8.43
N ASP A 50 -9.50 -8.40 -8.92
CA ASP A 50 -9.83 -9.82 -9.00
C ASP A 50 -8.85 -10.59 -9.88
N ILE A 51 -8.38 -9.96 -10.97
CA ILE A 51 -7.38 -10.55 -11.88
C ILE A 51 -6.10 -10.91 -11.13
N PHE A 52 -5.60 -9.98 -10.30
CA PHE A 52 -4.38 -10.23 -9.53
C PHE A 52 -4.59 -11.31 -8.47
N ARG A 53 -5.72 -11.27 -7.77
CA ARG A 53 -6.08 -12.27 -6.76
C ARG A 53 -6.17 -13.67 -7.35
N GLN A 54 -6.84 -13.81 -8.48
CA GLN A 54 -6.95 -15.09 -9.19
C GLN A 54 -5.60 -15.60 -9.71
N ALA A 55 -4.74 -14.70 -10.21
CA ALA A 55 -3.44 -15.08 -10.75
C ALA A 55 -2.44 -15.52 -9.67
N VAL A 56 -2.50 -14.91 -8.48
CA VAL A 56 -1.56 -15.18 -7.36
C VAL A 56 -2.07 -16.30 -6.45
N GLY A 57 -3.38 -16.46 -6.33
CA GLY A 57 -4.03 -17.34 -5.36
C GLY A 57 -4.20 -16.63 -4.01
N GLU A 58 -5.37 -16.77 -3.41
CA GLU A 58 -5.72 -16.09 -2.14
C GLU A 58 -4.76 -16.48 -1.00
N GLU A 59 -4.27 -17.69 -0.98
CA GLU A 59 -3.34 -18.23 0.02
C GLU A 59 -1.94 -17.58 -0.04
N ASN A 60 -1.58 -16.97 -1.17
CA ASN A 60 -0.31 -16.31 -1.39
C ASN A 60 -0.39 -14.78 -1.21
N LEU A 61 -1.57 -14.25 -0.89
CA LEU A 61 -1.77 -12.82 -0.71
C LEU A 61 -1.35 -12.37 0.69
N GLY A 62 -0.38 -11.45 0.74
CA GLY A 62 0.00 -10.80 1.99
C GLY A 62 -1.03 -9.76 2.45
N ILE A 63 -1.22 -9.67 3.75
CA ILE A 63 -2.08 -8.65 4.37
C ILE A 63 -1.24 -7.43 4.74
N ARG A 64 -1.58 -6.28 4.19
CA ARG A 64 -0.99 -5.01 4.63
C ARG A 64 -1.79 -4.45 5.79
N THR A 65 -1.22 -4.51 6.97
CA THR A 65 -1.86 -4.02 8.19
C THR A 65 -0.96 -3.04 8.95
N ARG A 66 -1.58 -2.13 9.68
CA ARG A 66 -0.92 -1.30 10.71
C ARG A 66 -0.99 -1.98 12.09
N MET A 67 -1.70 -3.09 12.18
CA MET A 67 -1.92 -3.83 13.43
C MET A 67 -0.81 -4.84 13.72
N LEU A 68 0.21 -4.93 12.87
CA LEU A 68 1.27 -5.93 13.04
C LEU A 68 1.93 -5.87 14.43
N PRO A 69 2.29 -4.68 14.98
CA PRO A 69 2.85 -4.61 16.33
C PRO A 69 1.93 -5.22 17.38
N SER A 70 0.65 -4.89 17.35
CA SER A 70 -0.33 -5.43 18.31
C SER A 70 -0.49 -6.94 18.17
N LEU A 71 -0.53 -7.46 16.95
CA LEU A 71 -0.63 -8.90 16.69
C LEU A 71 0.60 -9.66 17.18
N VAL A 72 1.79 -9.06 17.06
CA VAL A 72 3.04 -9.65 17.57
C VAL A 72 3.01 -9.71 19.10
N VAL A 73 2.60 -8.63 19.76
CA VAL A 73 2.47 -8.60 21.22
C VAL A 73 1.48 -9.65 21.71
N GLU A 74 0.30 -9.72 21.10
CA GLU A 74 -0.70 -10.74 21.42
C GLU A 74 -0.11 -12.16 21.32
N LYS A 75 0.62 -12.42 20.24
CA LYS A 75 1.25 -13.73 20.03
C LYS A 75 2.36 -14.03 21.05
N LEU A 76 3.15 -13.03 21.45
CA LEU A 76 4.16 -13.19 22.50
C LEU A 76 3.52 -13.51 23.84
N LEU A 77 2.42 -12.86 24.20
CA LEU A 77 1.67 -13.14 25.40
C LEU A 77 1.09 -14.57 25.41
N GLU A 78 0.53 -15.03 24.30
CA GLU A 78 0.09 -16.42 24.15
C GLU A 78 1.21 -17.43 24.34
N MET A 79 2.43 -17.09 23.93
CA MET A 79 3.63 -17.92 24.12
C MET A 79 4.19 -17.88 25.55
N GLY A 80 3.55 -17.14 26.46
CA GLY A 80 3.95 -17.03 27.85
C GLY A 80 5.04 -16.00 28.14
N VAL A 81 5.33 -15.11 27.20
CA VAL A 81 6.25 -13.97 27.42
C VAL A 81 5.59 -12.97 28.36
N SER A 82 6.34 -12.44 29.33
CA SER A 82 5.78 -11.48 30.29
C SER A 82 5.36 -10.19 29.59
N PRO A 83 4.29 -9.52 30.05
CA PRO A 83 3.80 -8.26 29.44
C PRO A 83 4.87 -7.18 29.33
N ALA A 84 5.74 -7.07 30.34
CA ALA A 84 6.82 -6.08 30.34
C ALA A 84 7.80 -6.25 29.17
N TYR A 85 8.12 -7.51 28.80
CA TYR A 85 8.97 -7.77 27.64
C TYR A 85 8.21 -7.58 26.31
N ALA A 86 6.94 -7.94 26.26
CA ALA A 86 6.12 -7.73 25.09
C ALA A 86 6.00 -6.23 24.74
N ASP A 87 5.80 -5.37 25.73
CA ASP A 87 5.75 -3.91 25.56
C ASP A 87 7.08 -3.30 25.12
N MET A 88 8.21 -3.89 25.52
CA MET A 88 9.54 -3.43 25.06
C MET A 88 9.78 -3.68 23.56
N VAL A 89 9.08 -4.60 22.97
CA VAL A 89 9.21 -4.95 21.54
C VAL A 89 8.39 -4.01 20.66
N LEU A 90 7.26 -3.49 21.15
CA LEU A 90 6.35 -2.60 20.43
C LEU A 90 7.03 -1.44 19.67
N PRO A 91 7.96 -0.66 20.28
CA PRO A 91 8.60 0.46 19.59
C PRO A 91 9.62 0.04 18.52
N LYS A 92 9.93 -1.26 18.41
CA LYS A 92 10.96 -1.79 17.52
C LYS A 92 10.40 -2.48 16.28
N ILE A 93 9.07 -2.62 16.17
CA ILE A 93 8.33 -3.21 15.05
C ILE A 93 7.66 -2.09 14.23
#